data_26540ce12a0d4bca29412a7a35899414
#
_entry.id   26540ce12a0d4bca29412a7a35899414
#
_cell.length_a   1.000
_cell.length_b   1.000
_cell.length_c   1.000
_cell.angle_alpha   90.00
_cell.angle_beta   90.00
_cell.angle_gamma   90.00
#
_symmetry.space_group_name_H-M   'P 1'
#
loop_
_entity.id
_entity.type
_entity.pdbx_description
1 polymer ?
#
loop_
_entity_poly.entity_id
_entity_poly.type
_entity_poly.pdbx_seq_one_letter_code
_entity_poly.pdbx_strand_id
1 'polypeptide(L)'
;MSPIERAMLELDRLLKKGLPGRGRYKDFYVELTMVVRRYIQRRHAVRAPNLTTDEFLRAAAENPAFSREALAELKQFLESADMVKFAGVEATPEMADDATGKAKDYLTTDSRKSSPAA
;
A
#
# COMPACT_ATOMS: atom_id res chain seq x y z
N MET A 1 18.16 -7.81 -2.67
CA MET A 1 17.35 -6.58 -2.70
C MET A 1 16.50 -6.51 -1.44
N SER A 2 16.54 -5.39 -0.74
CA SER A 2 15.75 -5.21 0.49
C SER A 2 14.26 -5.05 0.16
N PRO A 3 13.37 -5.24 1.16
CA PRO A 3 11.93 -5.01 0.92
C PRO A 3 11.62 -3.62 0.39
N ILE A 4 12.28 -2.58 0.91
CA ILE A 4 12.04 -1.20 0.43
C ILE A 4 12.55 -1.01 -1.00
N GLU A 5 13.72 -1.53 -1.32
CA GLU A 5 14.26 -1.43 -2.67
C GLU A 5 13.33 -2.09 -3.68
N ARG A 6 12.82 -3.27 -3.34
CA ARG A 6 11.89 -3.98 -4.19
C ARG A 6 10.57 -3.22 -4.35
N ALA A 7 10.04 -2.68 -3.24
CA ALA A 7 8.79 -1.92 -3.29
C ALA A 7 8.93 -0.68 -4.17
N MET A 8 10.03 0.05 -4.03
CA MET A 8 10.26 1.26 -4.84
C MET A 8 10.43 0.92 -6.32
N LEU A 9 11.06 -0.21 -6.63
CA LEU A 9 11.18 -0.67 -8.01
C LEU A 9 9.80 -1.04 -8.59
N GLU A 10 8.98 -1.77 -7.83
CA GLU A 10 7.63 -2.14 -8.25
C GLU A 10 6.77 -0.89 -8.47
N LEU A 11 6.88 0.08 -7.56
CA LEU A 11 6.16 1.35 -7.68
C LEU A 11 6.59 2.12 -8.92
N ASP A 12 7.89 2.22 -9.18
CA ASP A 12 8.41 2.89 -10.37
C ASP A 12 7.86 2.24 -11.64
N ARG A 13 7.86 0.93 -11.71
CA ARG A 13 7.32 0.18 -12.84
C ARG A 13 5.83 0.45 -13.02
N LEU A 14 5.07 0.50 -11.92
CA LEU A 14 3.65 0.80 -11.96
C LEU A 14 3.40 2.20 -12.52
N LEU A 15 4.14 3.20 -12.03
CA LEU A 15 3.98 4.58 -12.49
C LEU A 15 4.28 4.72 -13.98
N LYS A 16 5.25 3.98 -14.49
CA LYS A 16 5.60 4.00 -15.91
C LYS A 16 4.52 3.44 -16.81
N LYS A 17 3.60 2.64 -16.28
CA LYS A 17 2.46 2.12 -17.06
C LYS A 17 1.48 3.22 -17.46
N GLY A 18 1.43 4.33 -16.72
CA GLY A 18 0.54 5.44 -17.01
C GLY A 18 -0.94 5.09 -16.95
N LEU A 19 -1.32 4.16 -16.06
CA LEU A 19 -2.70 3.68 -15.97
C LEU A 19 -3.73 4.79 -15.72
N PRO A 20 -3.50 5.74 -14.77
CA PRO A 20 -4.46 6.83 -14.57
C PRO A 20 -4.67 7.68 -15.83
N GLY A 21 -3.59 8.00 -16.55
CA GLY A 21 -3.68 8.76 -17.79
C GLY A 21 -4.45 8.05 -18.89
N ARG A 22 -4.59 6.73 -18.78
CA ARG A 22 -5.35 5.89 -19.71
C ARG A 22 -6.77 5.60 -19.21
N GLY A 23 -7.18 6.23 -18.11
CA GLY A 23 -8.49 6.01 -17.50
C GLY A 23 -8.63 4.69 -16.76
N ARG A 24 -7.52 3.99 -16.53
CA ARG A 24 -7.51 2.66 -15.88
C ARG A 24 -7.24 2.78 -14.38
N TYR A 25 -8.06 3.54 -13.69
CA TYR A 25 -7.88 3.82 -12.26
C TYR A 25 -8.03 2.58 -11.39
N LYS A 26 -9.02 1.73 -11.67
CA LYS A 26 -9.23 0.51 -10.89
C LYS A 26 -7.98 -0.36 -10.90
N ASP A 27 -7.42 -0.60 -12.08
CA ASP A 27 -6.20 -1.39 -12.23
C ASP A 27 -5.04 -0.74 -11.49
N PHE A 28 -4.93 0.59 -11.56
CA PHE A 28 -3.89 1.32 -10.85
C PHE A 28 -3.96 1.11 -9.35
N TYR A 29 -5.15 1.26 -8.76
CA TYR A 29 -5.32 1.09 -7.31
C TYR A 29 -5.10 -0.36 -6.87
N VAL A 30 -5.51 -1.33 -7.68
CA VAL A 30 -5.22 -2.74 -7.39
C VAL A 30 -3.71 -2.96 -7.30
N GLU A 31 -2.96 -2.49 -8.29
CA GLU A 31 -1.51 -2.70 -8.31
C GLU A 31 -0.80 -1.88 -7.22
N LEU A 32 -1.25 -0.64 -6.98
CA LEU A 32 -0.66 0.21 -5.95
C LEU A 32 -0.80 -0.41 -4.55
N THR A 33 -1.99 -0.89 -4.21
CA THR A 33 -2.20 -1.55 -2.91
C THR A 33 -1.38 -2.83 -2.80
N MET A 34 -1.20 -3.56 -3.89
CA MET A 34 -0.39 -4.77 -3.88
C MET A 34 1.09 -4.48 -3.63
N VAL A 35 1.61 -3.36 -4.14
CA VAL A 35 3.00 -2.95 -3.84
C VAL A 35 3.18 -2.81 -2.32
N VAL A 36 2.27 -2.09 -1.66
CA VAL A 36 2.32 -1.86 -0.21
C VAL A 36 2.16 -3.16 0.57
N ARG A 37 1.17 -3.99 0.19
CA ARG A 37 0.92 -5.26 0.88
C ARG A 37 2.08 -6.23 0.76
N ARG A 38 2.69 -6.34 -0.42
CA ARG A 38 3.87 -7.20 -0.62
C ARG A 38 5.05 -6.71 0.21
N TYR A 39 5.24 -5.40 0.29
CA TYR A 39 6.28 -4.82 1.13
C TYR A 39 6.09 -5.23 2.59
N ILE A 40 4.87 -5.07 3.11
CA ILE A 40 4.55 -5.40 4.50
C ILE A 40 4.78 -6.89 4.75
N GLN A 41 4.36 -7.74 3.83
CA GLN A 41 4.58 -9.18 3.93
C GLN A 41 6.06 -9.52 4.02
N ARG A 42 6.88 -8.91 3.17
CA ARG A 42 8.32 -9.17 3.13
C ARG A 42 9.06 -8.64 4.34
N ARG A 43 8.69 -7.44 4.80
CA ARG A 43 9.40 -6.79 5.90
C ARG A 43 8.93 -7.28 7.27
N HIS A 44 7.64 -7.48 7.45
CA HIS A 44 7.03 -7.77 8.74
C HIS A 44 6.43 -9.17 8.86
N ALA A 45 6.56 -9.98 7.83
CA ALA A 45 6.05 -11.35 7.79
C ALA A 45 4.53 -11.44 8.02
N VAL A 46 3.78 -10.42 7.64
CA VAL A 46 2.32 -10.44 7.67
C VAL A 46 1.84 -11.14 6.40
N ARG A 47 1.30 -12.35 6.55
CA ARG A 47 0.77 -13.09 5.41
C ARG A 47 -0.49 -12.40 4.89
N ALA A 48 -0.51 -12.06 3.61
CA ALA A 48 -1.59 -11.24 3.09
C ALA A 48 -2.01 -11.48 1.64
N PRO A 49 -1.53 -12.49 0.89
CA PRO A 49 -1.76 -12.47 -0.56
C PRO A 49 -3.23 -12.52 -0.96
N ASN A 50 -4.09 -13.17 -0.18
CA ASN A 50 -5.50 -13.34 -0.52
C ASN A 50 -6.45 -12.80 0.55
N LEU A 51 -5.95 -11.93 1.44
CA LEU A 51 -6.77 -11.35 2.49
C LEU A 51 -7.55 -10.15 2.00
N THR A 52 -8.77 -9.98 2.50
CA THR A 52 -9.50 -8.73 2.33
C THR A 52 -8.77 -7.62 3.08
N THR A 53 -9.16 -6.37 2.84
CA THR A 53 -8.58 -5.24 3.57
C THR A 53 -8.77 -5.41 5.08
N ASP A 54 -9.98 -5.79 5.53
CA ASP A 54 -10.24 -5.99 6.96
C ASP A 54 -9.39 -7.11 7.56
N GLU A 55 -9.29 -8.24 6.86
CA GLU A 55 -8.47 -9.36 7.32
C GLU A 55 -6.99 -8.97 7.40
N PHE A 56 -6.52 -8.24 6.40
CA PHE A 56 -5.13 -7.77 6.37
C PHE A 56 -4.84 -6.82 7.53
N LEU A 57 -5.75 -5.86 7.79
CA LEU A 57 -5.59 -4.91 8.88
C LEU A 57 -5.61 -5.59 10.25
N ARG A 58 -6.45 -6.62 10.42
CA ARG A 58 -6.45 -7.41 11.66
C ARG A 58 -5.13 -8.13 11.87
N ALA A 59 -4.59 -8.74 10.81
CA ALA A 59 -3.31 -9.41 10.87
C ALA A 59 -2.18 -8.43 11.22
N ALA A 60 -2.20 -7.25 10.61
CA ALA A 60 -1.21 -6.21 10.90
C ALA A 60 -1.32 -5.70 12.34
N ALA A 61 -2.54 -5.57 12.85
CA ALA A 61 -2.77 -5.09 14.21
C ALA A 61 -2.20 -6.02 15.29
N GLU A 62 -2.05 -7.30 14.99
CA GLU A 62 -1.44 -8.28 15.89
C GLU A 62 0.08 -8.22 15.89
N ASN A 63 0.67 -7.52 14.93
CA ASN A 63 2.12 -7.43 14.81
C ASN A 63 2.62 -6.20 15.57
N PRO A 64 3.52 -6.38 16.57
CA PRO A 64 3.99 -5.26 17.39
C PRO A 64 4.81 -4.22 16.64
N ALA A 65 5.23 -4.51 15.41
CA ALA A 65 5.92 -3.55 14.57
C ALA A 65 5.02 -2.41 14.09
N PHE A 66 3.70 -2.57 14.20
CA PHE A 66 2.73 -1.57 13.75
C PHE A 66 2.25 -0.72 14.92
N SER A 67 2.57 0.57 14.90
CA SER A 67 2.02 1.54 15.84
C SER A 67 0.56 1.85 15.49
N ARG A 68 -0.16 2.51 16.41
CA ARG A 68 -1.52 2.97 16.14
C ARG A 68 -1.57 3.92 14.95
N GLU A 69 -0.59 4.82 14.85
CA GLU A 69 -0.50 5.79 13.78
C GLU A 69 -0.27 5.09 12.44
N ALA A 70 0.63 4.12 12.41
CA ALA A 70 0.90 3.36 11.20
C ALA A 70 -0.33 2.59 10.74
N LEU A 71 -1.06 1.95 11.67
CA LEU A 71 -2.29 1.23 11.35
C LEU A 71 -3.37 2.18 10.82
N ALA A 72 -3.50 3.37 11.41
CA ALA A 72 -4.49 4.34 10.96
C ALA A 72 -4.19 4.83 9.54
N GLU A 73 -2.93 5.11 9.23
CA GLU A 73 -2.52 5.52 7.89
C GLU A 73 -2.75 4.40 6.86
N LEU A 74 -2.38 3.18 7.23
CA LEU A 74 -2.55 2.02 6.37
C LEU A 74 -4.04 1.75 6.10
N LYS A 75 -4.86 1.83 7.14
CA LYS A 75 -6.31 1.66 7.03
C LYS A 75 -6.91 2.69 6.07
N GLN A 76 -6.58 3.96 6.25
CA GLN A 76 -7.08 5.04 5.40
C GLN A 76 -6.67 4.82 3.94
N PHE A 77 -5.43 4.45 3.71
CA PHE A 77 -4.92 4.20 2.37
C PHE A 77 -5.66 3.04 1.70
N LEU A 78 -5.77 1.90 2.37
CA LEU A 78 -6.41 0.71 1.81
C LEU A 78 -7.91 0.88 1.62
N GLU A 79 -8.61 1.50 2.58
CA GLU A 79 -10.04 1.74 2.46
C GLU A 79 -10.37 2.74 1.35
N SER A 80 -9.56 3.79 1.20
CA SER A 80 -9.72 4.74 0.09
C SER A 80 -9.57 4.06 -1.26
N ALA A 81 -8.60 3.15 -1.36
CA ALA A 81 -8.40 2.38 -2.59
C ALA A 81 -9.59 1.45 -2.86
N ASP A 82 -10.16 0.83 -1.83
CA ASP A 82 -11.31 -0.05 -1.97
C ASP A 82 -12.53 0.70 -2.52
N MET A 83 -12.69 1.98 -2.21
CA MET A 83 -13.78 2.79 -2.75
C MET A 83 -13.70 2.87 -4.27
N VAL A 84 -12.50 3.02 -4.81
CA VAL A 84 -12.30 3.04 -6.27
C VAL A 84 -12.44 1.63 -6.86
N LYS A 85 -11.89 0.62 -6.18
CA LYS A 85 -11.89 -0.75 -6.70
C LYS A 85 -13.29 -1.39 -6.71
N PHE A 86 -14.09 -1.14 -5.67
CA PHE A 86 -15.31 -1.92 -5.44
C PHE A 86 -16.58 -1.09 -5.28
N ALA A 87 -16.50 0.15 -4.84
CA ALA A 87 -17.68 0.98 -4.57
C ALA A 87 -18.04 1.92 -5.71
N GLY A 88 -17.35 1.86 -6.84
CA GLY A 88 -17.68 2.66 -8.03
C GLY A 88 -17.38 4.14 -7.91
N VAL A 89 -16.55 4.53 -6.95
CA VAL A 89 -16.15 5.95 -6.82
C VAL A 89 -15.29 6.31 -8.02
N GLU A 90 -15.66 7.41 -8.71
CA GLU A 90 -14.86 7.93 -9.81
C GLU A 90 -13.57 8.54 -9.27
N ALA A 91 -12.45 8.03 -9.76
CA ALA A 91 -11.15 8.56 -9.40
C ALA A 91 -10.74 9.68 -10.35
N THR A 92 -9.94 10.61 -9.84
CA THR A 92 -9.37 11.70 -10.61
C THR A 92 -7.85 11.56 -10.63
N PRO A 93 -7.15 12.25 -11.56
CA PRO A 93 -5.69 12.27 -11.55
C PRO A 93 -5.12 12.73 -10.20
N GLU A 94 -5.74 13.72 -9.57
CA GLU A 94 -5.31 14.24 -8.27
C GLU A 94 -5.43 13.20 -7.18
N MET A 95 -6.51 12.41 -7.19
CA MET A 95 -6.70 11.32 -6.24
C MET A 95 -5.63 10.25 -6.41
N ALA A 96 -5.29 9.91 -7.66
CA ALA A 96 -4.25 8.92 -7.94
C ALA A 96 -2.88 9.42 -7.48
N ASP A 97 -2.58 10.69 -7.70
CA ASP A 97 -1.32 11.29 -7.23
C ASP A 97 -1.25 11.30 -5.70
N ASP A 98 -2.35 11.65 -5.04
CA ASP A 98 -2.43 11.64 -3.58
C ASP A 98 -2.19 10.23 -3.02
N ALA A 99 -2.84 9.24 -3.61
CA ALA A 99 -2.65 7.84 -3.20
C ALA A 99 -1.21 7.38 -3.39
N THR A 100 -0.59 7.78 -4.50
CA THR A 100 0.82 7.49 -4.77
C THR A 100 1.73 8.11 -3.72
N GLY A 101 1.48 9.37 -3.37
CA GLY A 101 2.25 10.08 -2.33
C GLY A 101 2.11 9.40 -0.98
N LYS A 102 0.90 9.00 -0.60
CA LYS A 102 0.66 8.30 0.67
C LYS A 102 1.36 6.94 0.70
N ALA A 103 1.36 6.22 -0.41
CA ALA A 103 2.07 4.94 -0.51
C ALA A 103 3.57 5.15 -0.32
N LYS A 104 4.16 6.13 -1.00
CA LYS A 104 5.58 6.45 -0.87
C LYS A 104 5.94 6.85 0.56
N ASP A 105 5.14 7.71 1.17
CA ASP A 105 5.37 8.18 2.53
C ASP A 105 5.33 7.03 3.51
N TYR A 106 4.33 6.15 3.38
CA TYR A 106 4.22 4.99 4.24
C TYR A 106 5.46 4.08 4.11
N LEU A 107 5.82 3.74 2.88
CA LEU A 107 6.96 2.86 2.60
C LEU A 107 8.27 3.45 3.15
N THR A 108 8.49 4.72 2.90
CA THR A 108 9.70 5.41 3.33
C THR A 108 9.78 5.49 4.85
N THR A 109 8.69 5.89 5.49
CA THR A 109 8.63 6.03 6.95
C THR A 109 8.83 4.68 7.63
N ASP A 110 8.12 3.65 7.15
CA ASP A 110 8.22 2.32 7.73
C ASP A 110 9.62 1.74 7.56
N SER A 111 10.25 1.95 6.40
CA SER A 111 11.58 1.39 6.13
C SER A 111 12.67 1.99 7.00
N ARG A 112 12.44 3.18 7.57
CA ARG A 112 13.39 3.85 8.45
C ARG A 112 13.27 3.41 9.91
N LYS A 113 12.21 2.69 10.25
CA LYS A 113 12.03 2.21 11.62
C LYS A 113 13.01 1.08 11.92
N SER A 114 13.49 1.06 13.15
CA SER A 114 14.36 -0.04 13.60
C SER A 114 13.56 -1.33 13.65
N SER A 115 14.22 -2.43 13.28
CA SER A 115 13.61 -3.75 13.43
C SER A 115 13.43 -4.04 14.92
N PRO A 116 12.24 -4.49 15.35
CA PRO A 116 12.02 -4.87 16.76
C PRO A 116 12.93 -6.00 17.23
N ALA A 117 13.45 -6.79 16.29
CA ALA A 117 14.33 -7.91 16.61
C ALA A 117 15.79 -7.51 16.74
N ALA A 118 16.13 -6.28 16.47
CA ALA A 118 17.51 -5.80 16.53
C ALA A 118 17.95 -5.57 17.96
#